data_b406b06e7013f76bfd46f29aea7cc2d6
#
_entry.id   b406b06e7013f76bfd46f29aea7cc2d6
#
_cell.length_a   1.000
_cell.length_b   1.000
_cell.length_c   1.000
_cell.angle_alpha   90.00
_cell.angle_beta   90.00
_cell.angle_gamma   90.00
#
_symmetry.space_group_name_H-M   'P 1'
#
loop_
_entity.id
_entity.type
_entity.pdbx_description
1 polymer ?
#
loop_
_entity_poly.entity_id
_entity_poly.type
_entity_poly.pdbx_seq_one_letter_code
_entity_poly.pdbx_strand_id
1 'polypeptide(L)'
;MLPLDDPCNVVAKHEGMITRVEAHDGKAMVQKGDAVKEGELLISGIIESKSGKNILKHAWGKVIAMYEENLTIRIPLKQRHEVLSQESSPKSYLRVGGIDIPLSIGGSPGENAKVSVEEKQLSIFGMPLPLYHVVKTYRSFSYEEVTISQNEAKSQALRRLEQMENEAIGECESKEKTVNGIVDGDHYVLTARFVVEKDIGATEKIWTDQPAEAENSQ
;
A
#
# COMPACT_ATOMS: atom_id res chain seq x y z
N MET A 1 -1.85 -15.73 7.77
CA MET A 1 -2.65 -16.50 8.74
C MET A 1 -1.85 -17.73 9.12
N LEU A 2 -1.69 -18.00 10.41
CA LEU A 2 -1.06 -19.24 10.88
C LEU A 2 -2.04 -20.41 10.68
N PRO A 3 -1.54 -21.66 10.47
CA PRO A 3 -2.39 -22.85 10.47
C PRO A 3 -3.19 -22.94 11.76
N LEU A 4 -4.43 -23.44 11.68
CA LEU A 4 -5.33 -23.56 12.83
C LEU A 4 -4.83 -24.50 13.92
N ASP A 5 -3.86 -25.36 13.61
CA ASP A 5 -3.26 -26.32 14.57
C ASP A 5 -2.08 -25.75 15.33
N ASP A 6 -1.53 -24.60 14.93
CA ASP A 6 -0.41 -23.97 15.63
C ASP A 6 -0.92 -23.16 16.84
N PRO A 7 -0.40 -23.42 18.06
CA PRO A 7 -0.78 -22.63 19.22
C PRO A 7 -0.26 -21.20 19.10
N CYS A 8 -1.14 -20.24 19.39
CA CYS A 8 -0.84 -18.83 19.25
C CYS A 8 -1.55 -17.97 20.29
N ASN A 9 -1.02 -16.78 20.49
CA ASN A 9 -1.62 -15.71 21.25
C ASN A 9 -2.23 -14.68 20.30
N VAL A 10 -3.07 -13.78 20.81
CA VAL A 10 -3.47 -12.54 20.16
C VAL A 10 -2.84 -11.40 20.95
N VAL A 11 -2.04 -10.57 20.25
CA VAL A 11 -1.35 -9.40 20.80
C VAL A 11 -1.84 -8.12 20.12
N ALA A 12 -1.63 -6.98 20.75
CA ALA A 12 -2.03 -5.68 20.23
C ALA A 12 -1.10 -5.20 19.09
N LYS A 13 -1.64 -4.78 17.97
CA LYS A 13 -0.93 -4.11 16.86
C LYS A 13 -0.68 -2.63 17.11
N HIS A 14 -1.54 -2.01 17.90
CA HIS A 14 -1.52 -0.59 18.22
C HIS A 14 -1.79 -0.40 19.70
N GLU A 15 -1.23 0.64 20.28
CA GLU A 15 -1.65 1.12 21.59
C GLU A 15 -3.04 1.75 21.51
N GLY A 16 -3.84 1.63 22.56
CA GLY A 16 -5.17 2.22 22.58
C GLY A 16 -5.99 1.81 23.79
N MET A 17 -7.24 2.29 23.83
CA MET A 17 -8.20 1.93 24.85
C MET A 17 -9.20 0.91 24.32
N ILE A 18 -9.29 -0.23 25.00
CA ILE A 18 -10.19 -1.32 24.61
C ILE A 18 -11.65 -0.88 24.76
N THR A 19 -12.42 -1.01 23.68
CA THR A 19 -13.86 -0.73 23.67
C THR A 19 -14.70 -2.01 23.68
N ARG A 20 -14.16 -3.11 23.10
CA ARG A 20 -14.84 -4.41 23.06
C ARG A 20 -13.85 -5.56 22.94
N VAL A 21 -14.15 -6.66 23.64
CA VAL A 21 -13.37 -7.91 23.57
C VAL A 21 -14.35 -9.05 23.27
N GLU A 22 -14.05 -9.82 22.24
CA GLU A 22 -14.76 -11.03 21.82
C GLU A 22 -13.73 -12.16 21.64
N ALA A 23 -13.42 -12.88 22.71
CA ALA A 23 -12.56 -14.06 22.64
C ALA A 23 -13.41 -15.28 22.29
N HIS A 24 -13.12 -15.93 21.17
CA HIS A 24 -13.82 -17.14 20.73
C HIS A 24 -13.12 -18.41 21.22
N ASP A 25 -11.79 -18.43 21.24
CA ASP A 25 -10.96 -19.44 21.92
C ASP A 25 -9.73 -18.76 22.54
N GLY A 26 -9.22 -19.35 23.60
CA GLY A 26 -8.19 -18.74 24.43
C GLY A 26 -8.78 -18.05 25.67
N LYS A 27 -7.91 -17.44 26.45
CA LYS A 27 -8.27 -16.68 27.67
C LYS A 27 -8.05 -15.19 27.42
N ALA A 28 -9.13 -14.40 27.47
CA ALA A 28 -9.02 -12.95 27.43
C ALA A 28 -8.18 -12.45 28.64
N MET A 29 -7.17 -11.64 28.35
CA MET A 29 -6.26 -11.04 29.34
C MET A 29 -6.59 -9.58 29.59
N VAL A 30 -7.43 -8.99 28.76
CA VAL A 30 -7.87 -7.59 28.81
C VAL A 30 -9.39 -7.51 28.81
N GLN A 31 -9.92 -6.38 29.26
CA GLN A 31 -11.34 -6.07 29.30
C GLN A 31 -11.64 -4.68 28.75
N LYS A 32 -12.91 -4.40 28.49
CA LYS A 32 -13.35 -3.07 28.07
C LYS A 32 -12.91 -2.02 29.08
N GLY A 33 -12.28 -0.93 28.58
CA GLY A 33 -11.78 0.19 29.37
C GLY A 33 -10.29 0.07 29.72
N ASP A 34 -9.66 -1.06 29.46
CA ASP A 34 -8.21 -1.19 29.65
C ASP A 34 -7.45 -0.40 28.58
N ALA A 35 -6.33 0.22 28.98
CA ALA A 35 -5.37 0.82 28.07
C ALA A 35 -4.27 -0.22 27.81
N VAL A 36 -3.99 -0.46 26.54
CA VAL A 36 -2.99 -1.44 26.10
C VAL A 36 -1.92 -0.78 25.26
N LYS A 37 -0.72 -1.37 25.27
CA LYS A 37 0.40 -0.98 24.43
C LYS A 37 0.55 -1.93 23.25
N GLU A 38 1.25 -1.47 22.22
CA GLU A 38 1.65 -2.36 21.12
C GLU A 38 2.45 -3.56 21.62
N GLY A 39 2.13 -4.76 21.12
CA GLY A 39 2.72 -6.03 21.55
C GLY A 39 2.13 -6.61 22.83
N GLU A 40 1.21 -5.92 23.51
CA GLU A 40 0.59 -6.43 24.75
C GLU A 40 -0.34 -7.61 24.46
N LEU A 41 -0.32 -8.62 25.36
CA LEU A 41 -1.11 -9.83 25.26
C LEU A 41 -2.60 -9.54 25.49
N LEU A 42 -3.42 -9.76 24.47
CA LEU A 42 -4.87 -9.53 24.50
C LEU A 42 -5.64 -10.81 24.79
N ILE A 43 -5.30 -11.91 24.10
CA ILE A 43 -5.90 -13.22 24.32
C ILE A 43 -4.79 -14.25 24.37
N SER A 44 -4.71 -14.97 25.49
CA SER A 44 -3.71 -16.02 25.69
C SER A 44 -4.18 -17.35 25.11
N GLY A 45 -3.32 -17.99 24.31
CA GLY A 45 -3.48 -19.38 23.88
C GLY A 45 -3.03 -20.39 24.94
N ILE A 46 -2.50 -19.94 26.08
CA ILE A 46 -2.11 -20.80 27.17
C ILE A 46 -3.23 -20.79 28.23
N ILE A 47 -3.88 -21.95 28.39
CA ILE A 47 -4.98 -22.13 29.34
C ILE A 47 -4.53 -23.10 30.44
N GLU A 48 -4.57 -22.67 31.66
CA GLU A 48 -4.29 -23.53 32.80
C GLU A 48 -5.47 -24.48 33.07
N SER A 49 -5.22 -25.78 32.98
CA SER A 49 -6.22 -26.82 33.28
C SER A 49 -6.42 -26.95 34.82
N LYS A 50 -7.59 -27.44 35.23
CA LYS A 50 -7.88 -27.77 36.62
C LYS A 50 -6.89 -28.77 37.25
N SER A 51 -6.14 -29.50 36.45
CA SER A 51 -5.07 -30.43 36.87
C SER A 51 -3.70 -29.77 37.01
N GLY A 52 -3.58 -28.44 36.81
CA GLY A 52 -2.29 -27.72 36.86
C GLY A 52 -1.42 -27.88 35.60
N LYS A 53 -1.94 -28.49 34.52
CA LYS A 53 -1.22 -28.59 33.25
C LYS A 53 -1.65 -27.45 32.31
N ASN A 54 -0.70 -26.83 31.63
CA ASN A 54 -0.96 -25.86 30.61
C ASN A 54 -1.44 -26.56 29.33
N ILE A 55 -2.56 -26.09 28.77
CA ILE A 55 -3.10 -26.51 27.49
C ILE A 55 -2.80 -25.38 26.50
N LEU A 56 -2.13 -25.73 25.40
CA LEU A 56 -1.85 -24.82 24.33
C LEU A 56 -3.00 -24.85 23.30
N LYS A 57 -3.49 -23.69 22.92
CA LYS A 57 -4.57 -23.52 21.97
C LYS A 57 -4.23 -22.46 20.94
N HIS A 58 -4.92 -22.51 19.82
CA HIS A 58 -4.96 -21.42 18.84
C HIS A 58 -5.91 -20.35 19.34
N ALA A 59 -5.39 -19.33 20.03
CA ALA A 59 -6.22 -18.21 20.48
C ALA A 59 -6.72 -17.41 19.28
N TRP A 60 -8.01 -17.10 19.29
CA TRP A 60 -8.62 -16.23 18.28
C TRP A 60 -9.82 -15.49 18.82
N GLY A 61 -10.02 -14.31 18.27
CA GLY A 61 -11.09 -13.41 18.70
C GLY A 61 -10.94 -12.03 18.07
N LYS A 62 -11.81 -11.12 18.44
CA LYS A 62 -11.74 -9.71 18.04
C LYS A 62 -11.54 -8.85 19.27
N VAL A 63 -10.56 -7.97 19.24
CA VAL A 63 -10.31 -6.99 20.29
C VAL A 63 -10.33 -5.61 19.69
N ILE A 64 -11.45 -4.91 19.88
CA ILE A 64 -11.67 -3.58 19.32
C ILE A 64 -11.11 -2.56 20.30
N ALA A 65 -10.28 -1.67 19.80
CA ALA A 65 -9.76 -0.55 20.56
C ALA A 65 -9.94 0.77 19.82
N MET A 66 -10.01 1.82 20.59
CA MET A 66 -9.95 3.20 20.13
C MET A 66 -8.50 3.69 20.24
N TYR A 67 -7.92 4.14 19.13
CA TYR A 67 -6.55 4.65 19.06
C TYR A 67 -6.43 5.82 18.10
N GLU A 68 -5.29 6.51 18.18
CA GLU A 68 -4.98 7.64 17.32
C GLU A 68 -4.08 7.22 16.16
N GLU A 69 -4.48 7.56 14.95
CA GLU A 69 -3.67 7.43 13.73
C GLU A 69 -3.24 8.81 13.26
N ASN A 70 -1.94 9.00 13.03
CA ASN A 70 -1.37 10.26 12.59
C ASN A 70 -0.75 10.11 11.21
N LEU A 71 -1.27 10.86 10.23
CA LEU A 71 -0.75 10.91 8.88
C LEU A 71 -0.07 12.25 8.63
N THR A 72 1.15 12.22 8.11
CA THR A 72 1.89 13.42 7.73
C THR A 72 2.24 13.38 6.26
N ILE A 73 1.83 14.41 5.52
CA ILE A 73 2.06 14.55 4.08
C ILE A 73 2.89 15.79 3.84
N ARG A 74 3.97 15.63 3.08
CA ARG A 74 4.86 16.71 2.69
C ARG A 74 4.80 16.90 1.19
N ILE A 75 4.46 18.09 0.73
CA ILE A 75 4.42 18.48 -0.68
C ILE A 75 5.48 19.55 -0.92
N PRO A 76 6.49 19.28 -1.76
CA PRO A 76 7.47 20.31 -2.10
C PRO A 76 6.80 21.43 -2.90
N LEU A 77 7.11 22.69 -2.56
CA LEU A 77 6.61 23.85 -3.29
C LEU A 77 7.34 24.03 -4.63
N LYS A 78 8.59 23.58 -4.72
CA LYS A 78 9.34 23.49 -5.98
C LYS A 78 9.21 22.09 -6.53
N GLN A 79 8.60 21.98 -7.70
CA GLN A 79 8.35 20.70 -8.36
C GLN A 79 8.99 20.70 -9.74
N ARG A 80 9.50 19.54 -10.16
CA ARG A 80 9.98 19.34 -11.53
C ARG A 80 8.83 18.79 -12.36
N HIS A 81 8.41 19.57 -13.32
CA HIS A 81 7.42 19.16 -14.29
C HIS A 81 8.11 18.77 -15.59
N GLU A 82 7.67 17.66 -16.16
CA GLU A 82 8.09 17.23 -17.47
C GLU A 82 7.33 18.01 -18.52
N VAL A 83 8.06 18.75 -19.33
CA VAL A 83 7.51 19.53 -20.47
C VAL A 83 7.87 18.83 -21.76
N LEU A 84 6.86 18.36 -22.48
CA LEU A 84 7.04 17.75 -23.80
C LEU A 84 7.29 18.83 -24.85
N SER A 85 8.31 18.63 -25.69
CA SER A 85 8.55 19.47 -26.85
C SER A 85 7.32 19.46 -27.77
N GLN A 86 7.01 20.60 -28.39
CA GLN A 86 6.02 20.68 -29.45
C GLN A 86 6.49 19.98 -30.73
N GLU A 87 7.81 19.88 -30.92
CA GLU A 87 8.39 19.18 -32.05
C GLU A 87 8.28 17.66 -31.86
N SER A 88 7.82 17.00 -32.90
CA SER A 88 7.72 15.54 -32.93
C SER A 88 8.48 15.02 -34.15
N SER A 89 9.18 13.92 -33.98
CA SER A 89 9.92 13.25 -35.05
C SER A 89 9.29 11.89 -35.34
N PRO A 90 8.38 11.82 -36.34
CA PRO A 90 7.79 10.55 -36.74
C PRO A 90 8.79 9.72 -37.53
N LYS A 91 8.86 8.42 -37.27
CA LYS A 91 9.63 7.43 -38.01
C LYS A 91 8.72 6.31 -38.46
N SER A 92 8.77 5.96 -39.71
CA SER A 92 7.98 4.89 -40.31
C SER A 92 8.80 3.61 -40.44
N TYR A 93 8.14 2.50 -40.14
CA TYR A 93 8.70 1.15 -40.26
C TYR A 93 7.68 0.24 -40.94
N LEU A 94 8.20 -0.76 -41.66
CA LEU A 94 7.42 -1.90 -42.11
C LEU A 94 7.70 -3.07 -41.17
N ARG A 95 6.68 -3.57 -40.47
CA ARG A 95 6.81 -4.75 -39.64
C ARG A 95 6.41 -6.01 -40.38
N VAL A 96 7.34 -6.98 -40.42
CA VAL A 96 7.18 -8.28 -41.07
C VAL A 96 7.63 -9.35 -40.08
N GLY A 97 6.75 -10.26 -39.69
CA GLY A 97 7.12 -11.35 -38.78
C GLY A 97 7.72 -10.89 -37.44
N GLY A 98 7.33 -9.70 -36.94
CA GLY A 98 7.85 -9.13 -35.69
C GLY A 98 9.13 -8.29 -35.85
N ILE A 99 9.69 -8.18 -37.07
CA ILE A 99 10.90 -7.39 -37.34
C ILE A 99 10.49 -6.03 -37.93
N ASP A 100 10.98 -4.92 -37.34
CA ASP A 100 10.74 -3.56 -37.82
C ASP A 100 11.84 -3.16 -38.84
N ILE A 101 11.46 -2.99 -40.10
CA ILE A 101 12.35 -2.54 -41.17
C ILE A 101 12.13 -1.03 -41.31
N PRO A 102 13.13 -0.17 -41.16
CA PRO A 102 12.97 1.27 -41.26
C PRO A 102 12.66 1.69 -42.70
N LEU A 103 11.60 2.49 -42.86
CA LEU A 103 11.23 3.08 -44.14
C LEU A 103 11.70 4.53 -44.27
N SER A 104 12.08 5.16 -43.15
CA SER A 104 12.59 6.53 -43.11
C SER A 104 14.02 6.57 -42.60
N ILE A 105 14.86 7.37 -43.28
CA ILE A 105 16.24 7.63 -42.87
C ILE A 105 16.21 8.88 -41.99
N GLY A 106 16.69 8.80 -40.78
CA GLY A 106 16.76 9.95 -39.85
C GLY A 106 17.59 9.62 -38.62
N GLY A 107 18.14 10.66 -37.97
CA GLY A 107 18.97 10.51 -36.75
C GLY A 107 18.26 9.77 -35.62
N SER A 108 19.01 9.20 -34.69
CA SER A 108 18.44 8.59 -33.48
C SER A 108 17.71 9.64 -32.66
N PRO A 109 16.54 9.31 -32.07
CA PRO A 109 15.91 10.18 -31.10
C PRO A 109 16.87 10.36 -29.91
N GLY A 110 16.92 11.57 -29.33
CA GLY A 110 17.72 11.84 -28.13
C GLY A 110 17.33 10.89 -26.97
N GLU A 111 18.21 10.78 -25.99
CA GLU A 111 18.00 9.92 -24.82
C GLU A 111 16.71 10.25 -24.02
N ASN A 112 16.27 11.51 -24.08
CA ASN A 112 15.08 11.99 -23.38
C ASN A 112 13.90 12.17 -24.36
N ALA A 113 13.36 11.07 -24.86
CA ALA A 113 12.19 11.12 -25.75
C ALA A 113 11.11 10.11 -25.34
N LYS A 114 9.86 10.55 -25.29
CA LYS A 114 8.69 9.68 -25.23
C LYS A 114 8.34 9.19 -26.62
N VAL A 115 7.98 7.92 -26.70
CA VAL A 115 7.62 7.26 -27.97
C VAL A 115 6.14 6.90 -27.93
N SER A 116 5.38 7.38 -28.91
CA SER A 116 4.06 6.82 -29.21
C SER A 116 4.15 5.95 -30.46
N VAL A 117 3.46 4.81 -30.43
CA VAL A 117 3.49 3.82 -31.52
C VAL A 117 2.10 3.68 -32.07
N GLU A 118 1.95 3.88 -33.38
CA GLU A 118 0.73 3.63 -34.15
C GLU A 118 0.99 2.51 -35.12
N GLU A 119 0.13 1.50 -35.16
CA GLU A 119 0.26 0.35 -36.03
C GLU A 119 -0.97 0.24 -36.94
N LYS A 120 -0.75 0.08 -38.23
CA LYS A 120 -1.81 -0.12 -39.21
C LYS A 120 -1.48 -1.35 -40.05
N GLN A 121 -2.36 -2.35 -40.01
CA GLN A 121 -2.24 -3.52 -40.89
C GLN A 121 -2.45 -3.14 -42.37
N LEU A 122 -1.56 -3.63 -43.22
CA LEU A 122 -1.68 -3.42 -44.66
C LEU A 122 -2.61 -4.46 -45.28
N SER A 123 -3.35 -4.04 -46.31
CA SER A 123 -4.26 -4.93 -47.06
C SER A 123 -4.12 -4.69 -48.56
N ILE A 124 -4.29 -5.73 -49.34
CA ILE A 124 -4.37 -5.65 -50.83
C ILE A 124 -5.72 -6.22 -51.25
N PHE A 125 -6.48 -5.46 -52.04
CA PHE A 125 -7.83 -5.82 -52.50
C PHE A 125 -8.77 -6.27 -51.39
N GLY A 126 -8.64 -5.67 -50.21
CA GLY A 126 -9.47 -6.01 -49.02
C GLY A 126 -8.99 -7.23 -48.21
N MET A 127 -7.96 -7.95 -48.68
CA MET A 127 -7.36 -9.05 -47.95
C MET A 127 -6.23 -8.54 -47.06
N PRO A 128 -6.29 -8.79 -45.71
CA PRO A 128 -5.26 -8.34 -44.80
C PRO A 128 -3.95 -9.14 -45.03
N LEU A 129 -2.84 -8.42 -45.07
CA LEU A 129 -1.52 -9.00 -45.19
C LEU A 129 -0.89 -9.14 -43.79
N PRO A 130 0.05 -10.07 -43.57
CA PRO A 130 0.83 -10.16 -42.33
C PRO A 130 1.93 -9.09 -42.27
N LEU A 131 1.62 -7.87 -42.69
CA LEU A 131 2.49 -6.72 -42.77
C LEU A 131 1.82 -5.54 -42.07
N TYR A 132 2.60 -4.79 -41.29
CA TYR A 132 2.11 -3.63 -40.58
C TYR A 132 2.96 -2.40 -40.92
N HIS A 133 2.31 -1.29 -41.18
CA HIS A 133 2.95 0.00 -41.19
C HIS A 133 2.95 0.54 -39.76
N VAL A 134 4.14 0.72 -39.20
CA VAL A 134 4.34 1.18 -37.84
C VAL A 134 4.93 2.58 -37.88
N VAL A 135 4.27 3.52 -37.21
CA VAL A 135 4.76 4.88 -37.06
C VAL A 135 5.13 5.07 -35.58
N LYS A 136 6.41 5.31 -35.32
CA LYS A 136 6.93 5.66 -34.00
C LYS A 136 7.16 7.16 -33.96
N THR A 137 6.38 7.88 -33.17
CA THR A 137 6.53 9.33 -33.00
C THR A 137 7.30 9.62 -31.71
N TYR A 138 8.44 10.25 -31.85
CA TYR A 138 9.31 10.63 -30.76
C TYR A 138 9.07 12.09 -30.40
N ARG A 139 8.88 12.38 -29.10
CA ARG A 139 8.82 13.74 -28.55
C ARG A 139 9.84 13.88 -27.45
N SER A 140 10.76 14.79 -27.63
CA SER A 140 11.72 15.14 -26.58
C SER A 140 11.01 15.77 -25.39
N PHE A 141 11.53 15.57 -24.19
CA PHE A 141 11.04 16.24 -22.99
C PHE A 141 12.19 16.88 -22.24
N SER A 142 11.89 17.95 -21.54
CA SER A 142 12.75 18.64 -20.61
C SER A 142 12.06 18.72 -19.24
N TYR A 143 12.85 18.93 -18.20
CA TYR A 143 12.31 19.19 -16.87
C TYR A 143 12.38 20.69 -16.59
N GLU A 144 11.27 21.27 -16.22
CA GLU A 144 11.19 22.66 -15.76
C GLU A 144 10.86 22.67 -14.27
N GLU A 145 11.56 23.52 -13.51
CA GLU A 145 11.24 23.75 -12.10
C GLU A 145 10.13 24.78 -12.03
N VAL A 146 9.00 24.36 -11.47
CA VAL A 146 7.84 25.21 -11.26
C VAL A 146 7.60 25.35 -9.76
N THR A 147 7.41 26.57 -9.28
CA THR A 147 6.99 26.83 -7.90
C THR A 147 5.46 26.88 -7.87
N ILE A 148 4.86 25.92 -7.16
CA ILE A 148 3.42 25.87 -6.96
C ILE A 148 2.99 26.78 -5.82
N SER A 149 1.76 27.28 -5.89
CA SER A 149 1.17 28.07 -4.81
C SER A 149 0.82 27.22 -3.60
N GLN A 150 0.70 27.85 -2.42
CA GLN A 150 0.28 27.15 -1.19
C GLN A 150 -1.09 26.47 -1.36
N ASN A 151 -2.01 27.08 -2.11
CA ASN A 151 -3.34 26.52 -2.36
C ASN A 151 -3.30 25.26 -3.23
N GLU A 152 -2.41 25.24 -4.22
CA GLU A 152 -2.17 24.05 -5.05
C GLU A 152 -1.51 22.94 -4.24
N ALA A 153 -0.49 23.27 -3.43
CA ALA A 153 0.16 22.32 -2.52
C ALA A 153 -0.84 21.74 -1.51
N LYS A 154 -1.70 22.58 -0.92
CA LYS A 154 -2.80 22.13 -0.05
C LYS A 154 -3.75 21.18 -0.76
N SER A 155 -4.14 21.48 -2.00
CA SER A 155 -5.03 20.64 -2.79
C SER A 155 -4.40 19.29 -3.14
N GLN A 156 -3.09 19.28 -3.44
CA GLN A 156 -2.32 18.04 -3.65
C GLN A 156 -2.22 17.22 -2.36
N ALA A 157 -1.94 17.88 -1.22
CA ALA A 157 -1.84 17.23 0.08
C ALA A 157 -3.17 16.61 0.52
N LEU A 158 -4.30 17.29 0.29
CA LEU A 158 -5.63 16.76 0.62
C LEU A 158 -5.99 15.53 -0.22
N ARG A 159 -5.70 15.55 -1.53
CA ARG A 159 -5.90 14.36 -2.39
C ARG A 159 -5.03 13.18 -1.93
N ARG A 160 -3.79 13.46 -1.54
CA ARG A 160 -2.90 12.42 -1.02
C ARG A 160 -3.37 11.88 0.32
N LEU A 161 -3.90 12.77 1.19
CA LEU A 161 -4.50 12.38 2.45
C LEU A 161 -5.66 11.42 2.25
N GLU A 162 -6.58 11.73 1.34
CA GLU A 162 -7.73 10.88 1.03
C GLU A 162 -7.32 9.47 0.57
N GLN A 163 -6.27 9.37 -0.26
CA GLN A 163 -5.71 8.08 -0.65
C GLN A 163 -5.14 7.30 0.53
N MET A 164 -4.31 7.97 1.36
CA MET A 164 -3.69 7.34 2.53
C MET A 164 -4.71 6.99 3.61
N GLU A 165 -5.76 7.79 3.79
CA GLU A 165 -6.87 7.52 4.70
C GLU A 165 -7.58 6.22 4.32
N ASN A 166 -7.88 6.04 3.03
CA ASN A 166 -8.50 4.81 2.53
C ASN A 166 -7.60 3.58 2.71
N GLU A 167 -6.28 3.73 2.59
CA GLU A 167 -5.31 2.66 2.82
C GLU A 167 -5.14 2.30 4.31
N ALA A 168 -5.07 3.31 5.19
CA ALA A 168 -4.78 3.15 6.61
C ALA A 168 -6.04 2.76 7.41
N ILE A 169 -7.15 3.45 7.18
CA ILE A 169 -8.38 3.30 7.95
C ILE A 169 -9.33 2.29 7.27
N GLY A 170 -9.33 2.23 5.92
CA GLY A 170 -10.22 1.38 5.13
C GLY A 170 -11.68 1.81 5.28
N GLU A 171 -12.58 0.84 5.40
CA GLU A 171 -14.03 1.08 5.55
C GLU A 171 -14.43 1.51 6.98
N CYS A 172 -13.47 1.68 7.89
CA CYS A 172 -13.79 2.13 9.25
C CYS A 172 -14.10 3.63 9.27
N GLU A 173 -15.19 4.00 9.92
CA GLU A 173 -15.51 5.42 10.17
C GLU A 173 -14.57 5.97 11.25
N SER A 174 -13.86 7.06 10.93
CA SER A 174 -13.14 7.82 11.96
C SER A 174 -14.13 8.58 12.83
N LYS A 175 -14.00 8.47 14.15
CA LYS A 175 -14.85 9.22 15.11
C LYS A 175 -14.53 10.70 15.14
N GLU A 176 -13.26 11.04 15.00
CA GLU A 176 -12.76 12.40 14.98
C GLU A 176 -11.65 12.53 13.93
N LYS A 177 -11.66 13.66 13.21
CA LYS A 177 -10.63 14.00 12.23
C LYS A 177 -10.22 15.45 12.43
N THR A 178 -8.94 15.67 12.69
CA THR A 178 -8.34 16.99 12.76
C THR A 178 -7.26 17.12 11.71
N VAL A 179 -7.31 18.17 10.90
CA VAL A 179 -6.35 18.42 9.81
C VAL A 179 -5.74 19.78 9.96
N ASN A 180 -4.41 19.84 10.06
CA ASN A 180 -3.63 21.06 10.14
C ASN A 180 -2.62 21.12 8.99
N GLY A 181 -2.48 22.31 8.38
CA GLY A 181 -1.51 22.52 7.30
C GLY A 181 -0.65 23.75 7.58
N ILE A 182 0.65 23.60 7.45
CA ILE A 182 1.65 24.67 7.61
C ILE A 182 2.63 24.66 6.44
N VAL A 183 3.27 25.79 6.20
CA VAL A 183 4.42 25.88 5.31
C VAL A 183 5.67 25.78 6.16
N ASP A 184 6.51 24.79 5.89
CA ASP A 184 7.78 24.55 6.54
C ASP A 184 8.90 24.57 5.48
N GLY A 185 9.62 25.68 5.42
CA GLY A 185 10.65 25.92 4.40
C GLY A 185 10.08 25.81 2.97
N ASP A 186 10.65 24.92 2.17
CA ASP A 186 10.25 24.67 0.78
C ASP A 186 9.12 23.64 0.64
N HIS A 187 8.44 23.26 1.74
CA HIS A 187 7.40 22.25 1.75
C HIS A 187 6.11 22.77 2.38
N TYR A 188 4.98 22.32 1.84
CA TYR A 188 3.70 22.37 2.52
C TYR A 188 3.53 21.04 3.29
N VAL A 189 3.37 21.14 4.61
CA VAL A 189 3.20 19.98 5.50
C VAL A 189 1.76 19.94 5.98
N LEU A 190 1.06 18.86 5.67
CA LEU A 190 -0.29 18.59 6.14
C LEU A 190 -0.21 17.45 7.15
N THR A 191 -0.69 17.69 8.37
CA THR A 191 -0.82 16.67 9.42
C THR A 191 -2.29 16.41 9.66
N ALA A 192 -2.69 15.13 9.58
CA ALA A 192 -4.03 14.69 9.90
C ALA A 192 -3.96 13.70 11.06
N ARG A 193 -4.81 13.92 12.06
CA ARG A 193 -4.99 13.07 13.23
C ARG A 193 -6.39 12.50 13.20
N PHE A 194 -6.49 11.19 13.31
CA PHE A 194 -7.74 10.44 13.31
C PHE A 194 -7.89 9.70 14.62
N VAL A 195 -9.08 9.67 15.19
CA VAL A 195 -9.44 8.73 16.24
C VAL A 195 -10.26 7.62 15.60
N VAL A 196 -9.72 6.42 15.59
CA VAL A 196 -10.33 5.25 14.94
C VAL A 196 -10.68 4.17 15.97
N GLU A 197 -11.73 3.41 15.67
CA GLU A 197 -12.13 2.25 16.46
C GLU A 197 -12.09 1.02 15.56
N LYS A 198 -11.08 0.15 15.80
CA LYS A 198 -10.78 -0.99 14.92
C LYS A 198 -10.27 -2.18 15.72
N ASP A 199 -10.31 -3.36 15.11
CA ASP A 199 -9.67 -4.55 15.65
C ASP A 199 -8.15 -4.38 15.65
N ILE A 200 -7.54 -4.43 16.84
CA ILE A 200 -6.11 -4.31 17.03
C ILE A 200 -5.42 -5.68 17.25
N GLY A 201 -6.15 -6.79 17.18
CA GLY A 201 -5.59 -8.12 17.37
C GLY A 201 -4.64 -8.56 16.25
N ALA A 202 -3.47 -9.08 16.62
CA ALA A 202 -2.54 -9.78 15.76
C ALA A 202 -2.24 -11.16 16.32
N THR A 203 -2.17 -12.17 15.48
CA THR A 203 -1.80 -13.52 15.88
C THR A 203 -0.29 -13.63 16.03
N GLU A 204 0.19 -14.07 17.21
CA GLU A 204 1.59 -14.33 17.52
C GLU A 204 1.78 -15.79 17.89
N LYS A 205 2.72 -16.50 17.23
CA LYS A 205 2.98 -17.92 17.46
C LYS A 205 3.63 -18.14 18.83
N ILE A 206 3.13 -19.12 19.58
CA ILE A 206 3.76 -19.57 20.81
C ILE A 206 4.88 -20.55 20.46
N TRP A 207 6.12 -20.16 20.71
CA TRP A 207 7.28 -21.04 20.55
C TRP A 207 7.40 -21.96 21.76
N THR A 208 7.26 -23.26 21.53
CA THR A 208 7.49 -24.27 22.57
C THR A 208 8.91 -24.82 22.40
N ASP A 209 9.79 -24.54 23.35
CA ASP A 209 11.15 -25.11 23.39
C ASP A 209 11.17 -26.61 23.80
N GLN A 210 10.08 -27.34 23.63
CA GLN A 210 10.10 -28.78 23.80
C GLN A 210 10.44 -29.48 22.48
N PRO A 211 11.59 -30.20 22.39
CA PRO A 211 11.81 -31.13 21.29
C PRO A 211 10.69 -32.15 21.31
N ALA A 212 10.09 -32.41 20.14
CA ALA A 212 9.11 -33.49 19.95
C ALA A 212 9.74 -34.79 20.49
N GLU A 213 9.22 -35.30 21.59
CA GLU A 213 9.51 -36.68 22.00
C GLU A 213 9.01 -37.58 20.88
N ALA A 214 9.98 -38.19 20.16
CA ALA A 214 9.69 -39.23 19.20
C ALA A 214 8.99 -40.37 19.96
N GLU A 215 7.70 -40.59 19.67
CA GLU A 215 7.01 -41.81 20.03
C GLU A 215 7.75 -42.98 19.36
N ASN A 216 8.68 -43.57 20.10
CA ASN A 216 9.15 -44.91 19.77
C ASN A 216 8.06 -45.91 20.13
N SER A 217 7.38 -46.38 19.09
CA SER A 217 6.54 -47.56 19.11
C SER A 217 7.42 -48.77 19.44
N GLN A 218 7.11 -49.43 20.53
CA GLN A 218 7.35 -50.90 20.70
C GLN A 218 6.03 -51.58 20.74
#